data_2dd771e7b67204356972024ade041700
#
_entry.id   2dd771e7b67204356972024ade041700
#
_cell.length_a   1.000
_cell.length_b   1.000
_cell.length_c   1.000
_cell.angle_alpha   90.00
_cell.angle_beta   90.00
_cell.angle_gamma   90.00
#
_symmetry.space_group_name_H-M   'P 1'
#
loop_
_entity.id
_entity.type
_entity.pdbx_description
1 polymer ?
#
loop_
_entity_poly.entity_id
_entity_poly.type
_entity_poly.pdbx_seq_one_letter_code
_entity_poly.pdbx_strand_id
1 'polypeptide(L)'
;TRVDFAEFHIQTHRKIPSGHKIRFLLHSDSGKIEFNAALTKHDNSGVDKGIRYAFSLPECLQVVQRRRDPRFRLRHEHDFYCRGRHKNGENYLFDIKDISDGSCALMTKTPNLKFLSHNALLKNAVLMLAEYGEITIDLVVKNVIVITLDNANEESESYYQISCQFKFRHLDDQRRIEKILLDLILEAKRKKRI
;
A
#
# COMPACT_ATOMS: atom_id res chain seq x y z
N THR A 1 -31.02 0.94 -6.52
CA THR A 1 -31.16 -0.53 -6.60
C THR A 1 -30.37 -1.10 -5.44
N ARG A 2 -31.08 -1.58 -4.41
CA ARG A 2 -30.51 -2.22 -3.23
C ARG A 2 -30.24 -3.67 -3.62
N VAL A 3 -28.99 -4.08 -3.65
CA VAL A 3 -28.63 -5.50 -3.85
C VAL A 3 -28.47 -6.08 -2.44
N ASP A 4 -29.46 -6.83 -2.02
CA ASP A 4 -29.40 -7.54 -0.72
C ASP A 4 -28.58 -8.82 -0.91
N PHE A 5 -27.25 -8.73 -0.74
CA PHE A 5 -26.42 -9.91 -0.55
C PHE A 5 -26.54 -10.35 0.91
N ALA A 6 -27.38 -11.35 1.17
CA ALA A 6 -27.51 -11.92 2.51
C ALA A 6 -26.27 -12.75 2.93
N GLU A 7 -25.53 -13.28 1.95
CA GLU A 7 -24.40 -14.20 2.18
C GLU A 7 -23.27 -13.92 1.19
N PHE A 8 -22.03 -14.23 1.61
CA PHE A 8 -20.85 -14.30 0.74
C PHE A 8 -20.15 -15.65 0.90
N HIS A 9 -19.43 -16.11 -0.13
CA HIS A 9 -18.81 -17.41 -0.18
C HIS A 9 -17.29 -17.29 -0.26
N ILE A 10 -16.61 -18.19 0.47
CA ILE A 10 -15.16 -18.35 0.40
C ILE A 10 -14.84 -19.81 0.10
N GLN A 11 -13.89 -20.03 -0.82
CA GLN A 11 -13.34 -21.34 -1.11
C GLN A 11 -11.93 -21.43 -0.55
N THR A 12 -11.64 -22.46 0.23
CA THR A 12 -10.34 -22.68 0.85
C THR A 12 -10.09 -24.16 1.10
N HIS A 13 -8.81 -24.56 1.10
CA HIS A 13 -8.40 -25.91 1.49
C HIS A 13 -8.25 -26.07 3.02
N ARG A 14 -8.33 -24.97 3.78
CA ARG A 14 -8.24 -25.00 5.24
C ARG A 14 -9.62 -25.23 5.84
N LYS A 15 -9.70 -26.15 6.80
CA LYS A 15 -10.93 -26.40 7.56
C LYS A 15 -11.20 -25.25 8.53
N ILE A 16 -12.37 -24.63 8.41
CA ILE A 16 -12.83 -23.57 9.32
C ILE A 16 -13.70 -24.22 10.40
N PRO A 17 -13.39 -24.01 11.70
CA PRO A 17 -14.20 -24.58 12.79
C PRO A 17 -15.63 -23.99 12.77
N SER A 18 -16.63 -24.86 12.98
CA SER A 18 -18.04 -24.42 13.09
C SER A 18 -18.28 -23.62 14.38
N GLY A 19 -19.19 -22.65 14.30
CA GLY A 19 -19.61 -21.86 15.47
C GLY A 19 -18.71 -20.67 15.85
N HIS A 20 -17.62 -20.45 15.12
CA HIS A 20 -16.76 -19.29 15.37
C HIS A 20 -17.13 -18.11 14.48
N LYS A 21 -17.10 -16.92 15.06
CA LYS A 21 -17.11 -15.67 14.28
C LYS A 21 -15.73 -15.46 13.71
N ILE A 22 -15.65 -15.28 12.39
CA ILE A 22 -14.40 -15.03 11.67
C ILE A 22 -14.31 -13.56 11.35
N ARG A 23 -13.15 -12.98 11.67
CA ARG A 23 -12.83 -11.60 11.34
C ARG A 23 -12.34 -11.49 9.91
N PHE A 24 -13.06 -10.76 9.10
CA PHE A 24 -12.70 -10.46 7.72
C PHE A 24 -12.06 -9.09 7.61
N LEU A 25 -11.08 -9.01 6.73
CA LEU A 25 -10.29 -7.84 6.49
C LEU A 25 -10.18 -7.62 4.99
N LEU A 26 -10.89 -6.62 4.49
CA LEU A 26 -10.83 -6.22 3.07
C LEU A 26 -10.01 -4.95 2.95
N HIS A 27 -9.10 -4.92 1.99
CA HIS A 27 -8.33 -3.74 1.64
C HIS A 27 -8.91 -3.13 0.38
N SER A 28 -9.31 -1.87 0.47
CA SER A 28 -9.75 -1.07 -0.68
C SER A 28 -8.83 0.14 -0.85
N ASP A 29 -8.91 0.81 -2.00
CA ASP A 29 -8.15 2.05 -2.24
C ASP A 29 -8.53 3.17 -1.28
N SER A 30 -9.78 3.18 -0.81
CA SER A 30 -10.32 4.17 0.14
C SER A 30 -10.12 3.81 1.62
N GLY A 31 -9.75 2.56 1.95
CA GLY A 31 -9.56 2.18 3.34
C GLY A 31 -9.60 0.69 3.60
N LYS A 32 -9.72 0.34 4.87
CA LYS A 32 -9.82 -1.02 5.37
C LYS A 32 -11.26 -1.23 5.84
N ILE A 33 -11.92 -2.24 5.30
CA ILE A 33 -13.22 -2.70 5.78
C ILE A 33 -12.96 -3.90 6.68
N GLU A 34 -13.44 -3.81 7.92
CA GLU A 34 -13.29 -4.85 8.92
C GLU A 34 -14.66 -5.26 9.47
N PHE A 35 -14.93 -6.54 9.47
CA PHE A 35 -16.18 -7.07 10.03
C PHE A 35 -16.00 -8.51 10.51
N ASN A 36 -16.89 -8.92 11.41
CA ASN A 36 -17.01 -10.30 11.85
C ASN A 36 -18.24 -10.92 11.18
N ALA A 37 -18.07 -12.13 10.65
CA ALA A 37 -19.16 -12.88 10.07
C ALA A 37 -19.28 -14.28 10.67
N ALA A 38 -20.50 -14.76 10.80
CA ALA A 38 -20.76 -16.11 11.27
C ALA A 38 -20.86 -17.07 10.09
N LEU A 39 -20.29 -18.27 10.27
CA LEU A 39 -20.41 -19.35 9.31
C LEU A 39 -21.86 -19.84 9.30
N THR A 40 -22.52 -19.79 8.15
CA THR A 40 -23.91 -20.25 7.96
C THR A 40 -23.96 -21.67 7.42
N LYS A 41 -23.14 -21.96 6.42
CA LYS A 41 -23.10 -23.29 5.75
C LYS A 41 -21.68 -23.60 5.29
N HIS A 42 -21.39 -24.89 5.16
CA HIS A 42 -20.22 -25.38 4.43
C HIS A 42 -20.63 -26.51 3.51
N ASP A 43 -20.01 -26.56 2.34
CA ASP A 43 -20.22 -27.61 1.36
C ASP A 43 -18.88 -28.23 0.99
N ASN A 44 -18.80 -29.55 1.13
CA ASN A 44 -17.62 -30.35 0.81
C ASN A 44 -17.69 -30.92 -0.62
N SER A 45 -18.19 -30.18 -1.54
CA SER A 45 -18.39 -30.63 -2.92
C SER A 45 -17.07 -30.86 -3.66
N GLY A 46 -16.50 -32.05 -3.47
CA GLY A 46 -15.43 -32.62 -4.31
C GLY A 46 -14.03 -32.50 -3.74
N VAL A 47 -13.29 -33.62 -3.80
CA VAL A 47 -11.96 -33.83 -3.21
C VAL A 47 -10.91 -32.84 -3.79
N ASP A 48 -11.09 -32.35 -5.01
CA ASP A 48 -10.11 -31.49 -5.72
C ASP A 48 -10.41 -29.98 -5.71
N LYS A 49 -11.59 -29.52 -5.23
CA LYS A 49 -12.01 -28.13 -5.34
C LYS A 49 -11.97 -27.31 -4.05
N GLY A 50 -11.51 -27.91 -2.95
CA GLY A 50 -11.53 -27.26 -1.64
C GLY A 50 -12.94 -27.18 -1.01
N ILE A 51 -13.01 -26.69 0.22
CA ILE A 51 -14.26 -26.54 0.98
C ILE A 51 -14.84 -25.17 0.72
N ARG A 52 -16.11 -25.12 0.34
CA ARG A 52 -16.86 -23.87 0.15
C ARG A 52 -17.59 -23.52 1.44
N TYR A 53 -17.36 -22.32 1.93
CA TYR A 53 -17.96 -21.78 3.14
C TYR A 53 -18.87 -20.60 2.79
N ALA A 54 -20.07 -20.56 3.36
CA ALA A 54 -20.99 -19.44 3.28
C ALA A 54 -21.03 -18.71 4.62
N PHE A 55 -20.97 -17.39 4.57
CA PHE A 55 -21.00 -16.52 5.75
C PHE A 55 -22.11 -15.50 5.62
N SER A 56 -22.83 -15.24 6.72
CA SER A 56 -23.80 -14.15 6.77
C SER A 56 -23.07 -12.81 6.75
N LEU A 57 -23.56 -11.87 5.91
CA LEU A 57 -23.11 -10.49 5.99
C LEU A 57 -23.61 -9.84 7.27
N PRO A 58 -22.80 -9.04 7.95
CA PRO A 58 -23.27 -8.27 9.09
C PRO A 58 -24.18 -7.14 8.60
N GLU A 59 -25.13 -6.72 9.45
CA GLU A 59 -26.05 -5.61 9.16
C GLU A 59 -25.29 -4.28 8.93
N CYS A 60 -24.13 -4.14 9.58
CA CYS A 60 -23.27 -2.96 9.48
C CYS A 60 -21.83 -3.34 9.19
N LEU A 61 -21.22 -2.66 8.23
CA LEU A 61 -19.79 -2.73 7.93
C LEU A 61 -19.09 -1.50 8.51
N GLN A 62 -18.08 -1.72 9.34
CA GLN A 62 -17.24 -0.63 9.81
C GLN A 62 -16.14 -0.36 8.79
N VAL A 63 -16.22 0.81 8.14
CA VAL A 63 -15.15 1.30 7.27
C VAL A 63 -14.17 2.10 8.12
N VAL A 64 -12.97 1.58 8.30
CA VAL A 64 -11.90 2.27 9.03
C VAL A 64 -11.00 2.98 8.05
N GLN A 65 -11.26 4.26 7.84
CA GLN A 65 -10.35 5.12 7.08
C GLN A 65 -9.19 5.54 8.01
N ARG A 66 -8.04 4.90 7.86
CA ARG A 66 -6.85 5.17 8.69
C ARG A 66 -5.96 6.26 8.12
N ARG A 67 -6.15 6.59 6.85
CA ARG A 67 -5.32 7.59 6.16
C ARG A 67 -6.07 8.91 6.13
N ARG A 68 -5.43 9.95 6.62
CA ARG A 68 -5.96 11.32 6.48
C ARG A 68 -5.85 11.76 5.01
N ASP A 69 -4.69 11.43 4.38
CA ASP A 69 -4.35 11.90 3.05
C ASP A 69 -4.39 10.75 2.03
N PRO A 70 -4.99 10.96 0.85
CA PRO A 70 -4.96 9.99 -0.22
C PRO A 70 -3.53 9.79 -0.70
N ARG A 71 -3.19 8.56 -1.08
CA ARG A 71 -1.91 8.23 -1.70
C ARG A 71 -2.05 8.18 -3.20
N PHE A 72 -1.17 8.85 -3.88
CA PHE A 72 -1.07 8.79 -5.32
C PHE A 72 -0.07 7.69 -5.70
N ARG A 73 -0.53 6.66 -6.41
CA ARG A 73 0.34 5.60 -6.96
C ARG A 73 1.04 6.15 -8.19
N LEU A 74 2.35 6.12 -8.14
CA LEU A 74 3.18 6.48 -9.28
C LEU A 74 3.29 5.27 -10.21
N ARG A 75 3.12 5.49 -11.51
CA ARG A 75 3.30 4.43 -12.50
C ARG A 75 4.80 4.31 -12.79
N HIS A 76 5.28 3.08 -13.00
CA HIS A 76 6.69 2.79 -13.31
C HIS A 76 7.19 3.36 -14.65
N GLU A 77 6.33 4.02 -15.40
CA GLU A 77 6.65 4.64 -16.69
C GLU A 77 7.44 5.96 -16.57
N HIS A 78 7.61 6.46 -15.34
CA HIS A 78 8.27 7.72 -15.06
C HIS A 78 9.42 7.53 -14.07
N ASP A 79 10.44 8.35 -14.19
CA ASP A 79 11.63 8.37 -13.33
C ASP A 79 11.31 8.94 -11.92
N PHE A 80 10.51 8.19 -11.16
CA PHE A 80 10.19 8.52 -9.77
C PHE A 80 11.08 7.70 -8.84
N TYR A 81 12.11 8.32 -8.28
CA TYR A 81 13.02 7.65 -7.36
C TYR A 81 13.49 8.56 -6.22
N CYS A 82 13.94 7.93 -5.15
CA CYS A 82 14.53 8.56 -3.99
C CYS A 82 16.01 8.17 -3.90
N ARG A 83 16.90 9.14 -3.86
CA ARG A 83 18.34 8.93 -3.68
C ARG A 83 18.87 9.63 -2.44
N GLY A 84 19.96 9.13 -1.90
CA GLY A 84 20.64 9.76 -0.78
C GLY A 84 21.81 8.94 -0.28
N ARG A 85 22.27 9.27 0.95
CA ARG A 85 23.37 8.56 1.61
C ARG A 85 22.96 8.12 3.00
N HIS A 86 23.29 6.88 3.34
CA HIS A 86 23.22 6.39 4.72
C HIS A 86 24.27 7.06 5.62
N LYS A 87 24.13 6.88 6.93
CA LYS A 87 25.08 7.46 7.91
C LYS A 87 26.53 7.00 7.73
N ASN A 88 26.74 5.84 7.13
CA ASN A 88 28.07 5.30 6.81
C ASN A 88 28.65 5.83 5.48
N GLY A 89 27.94 6.73 4.79
CA GLY A 89 28.35 7.29 3.50
C GLY A 89 27.95 6.47 2.27
N GLU A 90 27.36 5.27 2.46
CA GLU A 90 26.87 4.42 1.38
C GLU A 90 25.66 5.07 0.69
N ASN A 91 25.68 5.11 -0.64
CA ASN A 91 24.57 5.65 -1.42
C ASN A 91 23.40 4.65 -1.46
N TYR A 92 22.17 5.18 -1.50
CA TYR A 92 20.99 4.40 -1.79
C TYR A 92 20.19 5.01 -2.95
N LEU A 93 19.49 4.15 -3.66
CA LEU A 93 18.55 4.50 -4.71
C LEU A 93 17.32 3.59 -4.55
N PHE A 94 16.15 4.18 -4.37
CA PHE A 94 14.90 3.48 -4.16
C PHE A 94 13.84 4.03 -5.13
N ASP A 95 13.02 3.15 -5.71
CA ASP A 95 11.88 3.58 -6.51
C ASP A 95 10.77 4.12 -5.61
N ILE A 96 10.06 5.18 -6.05
CA ILE A 96 8.90 5.71 -5.32
C ILE A 96 7.65 5.01 -5.84
N LYS A 97 7.00 4.20 -5.01
CA LYS A 97 5.77 3.48 -5.34
C LYS A 97 4.52 4.35 -5.23
N ASP A 98 4.42 5.05 -4.13
CA ASP A 98 3.32 5.98 -3.86
C ASP A 98 3.79 7.17 -3.02
N ILE A 99 3.07 8.28 -3.14
CA ILE A 99 3.35 9.53 -2.43
C ILE A 99 2.04 10.16 -1.95
N SER A 100 2.09 10.85 -0.82
CA SER A 100 1.01 11.68 -0.26
C SER A 100 1.60 12.96 0.31
N ASP A 101 0.77 13.86 0.83
CA ASP A 101 1.21 15.15 1.40
C ASP A 101 2.26 15.00 2.50
N GLY A 102 2.20 13.93 3.30
CA GLY A 102 3.10 13.74 4.43
C GLY A 102 3.96 12.48 4.38
N SER A 103 3.92 11.69 3.30
CA SER A 103 4.60 10.39 3.28
C SER A 103 4.83 9.84 1.89
N CYS A 104 5.77 8.88 1.78
CA CYS A 104 5.95 8.07 0.58
C CYS A 104 6.20 6.60 0.93
N ALA A 105 5.95 5.72 -0.04
CA ALA A 105 6.42 4.35 -0.01
C ALA A 105 7.52 4.17 -1.05
N LEU A 106 8.67 3.70 -0.59
CA LEU A 106 9.83 3.40 -1.41
C LEU A 106 9.95 1.90 -1.63
N MET A 107 10.53 1.49 -2.76
CA MET A 107 10.74 0.09 -3.09
C MET A 107 12.19 -0.17 -3.50
N THR A 108 12.70 -1.33 -3.12
CA THR A 108 14.02 -1.81 -3.56
C THR A 108 14.11 -3.34 -3.44
N LYS A 109 14.97 -3.95 -4.26
CA LYS A 109 15.29 -5.40 -4.14
C LYS A 109 16.36 -5.65 -3.07
N THR A 110 17.28 -4.72 -2.88
CA THR A 110 18.48 -4.91 -2.04
C THR A 110 18.64 -3.79 -1.01
N PRO A 111 17.85 -3.78 0.08
CA PRO A 111 17.98 -2.74 1.11
C PRO A 111 19.14 -3.03 2.06
N ASN A 112 19.82 -1.98 2.51
CA ASN A 112 20.65 -2.09 3.70
C ASN A 112 19.81 -1.91 4.97
N LEU A 113 19.24 -3.02 5.48
CA LEU A 113 18.29 -3.01 6.60
C LEU A 113 18.83 -2.41 7.88
N LYS A 114 20.17 -2.36 8.07
CA LYS A 114 20.80 -1.75 9.25
C LYS A 114 20.44 -0.26 9.39
N PHE A 115 20.18 0.42 8.27
CA PHE A 115 19.86 1.84 8.24
C PHE A 115 18.38 2.14 8.05
N LEU A 116 17.54 1.10 7.96
CA LEU A 116 16.10 1.20 7.68
C LEU A 116 15.23 0.73 8.86
N SER A 117 15.77 0.73 10.07
CA SER A 117 14.99 0.40 11.27
C SER A 117 13.86 1.41 11.50
N HIS A 118 12.86 1.01 12.29
CA HIS A 118 11.75 1.90 12.68
C HIS A 118 12.29 3.20 13.32
N ASN A 119 11.76 4.34 12.86
CA ASN A 119 12.20 5.70 13.19
C ASN A 119 13.64 6.07 12.75
N ALA A 120 14.30 5.26 11.92
CA ALA A 120 15.55 5.69 11.29
C ALA A 120 15.31 6.96 10.45
N LEU A 121 16.28 7.88 10.49
CA LEU A 121 16.24 9.14 9.76
C LEU A 121 17.15 9.08 8.55
N LEU A 122 16.58 9.13 7.36
CA LEU A 122 17.27 9.33 6.10
C LEU A 122 17.36 10.84 5.84
N LYS A 123 18.52 11.42 6.19
CA LYS A 123 18.75 12.86 6.06
C LYS A 123 19.05 13.25 4.63
N ASN A 124 18.56 14.42 4.21
CA ASN A 124 18.83 14.99 2.88
C ASN A 124 18.51 14.01 1.74
N ALA A 125 17.45 13.23 1.89
CA ALA A 125 16.95 12.39 0.82
C ALA A 125 16.43 13.28 -0.32
N VAL A 126 16.79 12.97 -1.55
CA VAL A 126 16.35 13.70 -2.74
C VAL A 126 15.28 12.85 -3.43
N LEU A 127 14.05 13.36 -3.44
CA LEU A 127 12.96 12.78 -4.22
C LEU A 127 13.02 13.36 -5.63
N MET A 128 13.25 12.49 -6.61
CA MET A 128 13.18 12.81 -8.04
C MET A 128 11.77 12.52 -8.52
N LEU A 129 11.07 13.54 -9.00
CA LEU A 129 9.66 13.47 -9.33
C LEU A 129 9.44 13.78 -10.83
N ALA A 130 10.18 13.07 -11.69
CA ALA A 130 10.14 13.21 -13.15
C ALA A 130 10.21 14.69 -13.59
N GLU A 131 9.27 15.12 -14.43
CA GLU A 131 9.16 16.49 -14.94
C GLU A 131 8.84 17.57 -13.89
N TYR A 132 8.38 17.15 -12.69
CA TYR A 132 8.09 18.07 -11.58
C TYR A 132 9.35 18.49 -10.79
N GLY A 133 10.50 17.89 -11.14
CA GLY A 133 11.80 18.23 -10.57
C GLY A 133 12.16 17.44 -9.33
N GLU A 134 13.04 18.00 -8.50
CA GLU A 134 13.55 17.34 -7.30
C GLU A 134 13.23 18.11 -6.01
N ILE A 135 13.05 17.38 -4.92
CA ILE A 135 12.87 17.94 -3.58
C ILE A 135 13.80 17.24 -2.60
N THR A 136 14.58 18.03 -1.86
CA THR A 136 15.43 17.53 -0.77
C THR A 136 14.66 17.56 0.54
N ILE A 137 14.51 16.40 1.19
CA ILE A 137 13.70 16.25 2.39
C ILE A 137 14.30 15.21 3.32
N ASP A 138 14.03 15.33 4.62
CA ASP A 138 14.34 14.26 5.57
C ASP A 138 13.19 13.25 5.62
N LEU A 139 13.52 11.96 5.60
CA LEU A 139 12.54 10.87 5.66
C LEU A 139 12.71 10.08 6.96
N VAL A 140 11.59 9.89 7.67
CA VAL A 140 11.54 9.03 8.87
C VAL A 140 10.94 7.68 8.47
N VAL A 141 11.73 6.62 8.56
CA VAL A 141 11.27 5.25 8.28
C VAL A 141 10.22 4.83 9.32
N LYS A 142 9.05 4.43 8.87
CA LYS A 142 7.96 3.96 9.76
C LYS A 142 7.80 2.45 9.74
N ASN A 143 8.01 1.83 8.59
CA ASN A 143 7.88 0.38 8.46
C ASN A 143 8.66 -0.11 7.24
N VAL A 144 9.15 -1.35 7.34
CA VAL A 144 9.73 -2.09 6.22
C VAL A 144 9.05 -3.44 6.15
N ILE A 145 8.47 -3.77 5.00
CA ILE A 145 7.81 -5.05 4.75
C ILE A 145 8.35 -5.67 3.46
N VAL A 146 8.38 -7.00 3.43
CA VAL A 146 8.64 -7.75 2.20
C VAL A 146 7.33 -7.92 1.46
N ILE A 147 7.31 -7.61 0.17
CA ILE A 147 6.19 -7.86 -0.72
C ILE A 147 6.67 -8.75 -1.87
N THR A 148 5.86 -9.74 -2.22
CA THR A 148 6.09 -10.59 -3.38
C THR A 148 5.17 -10.10 -4.50
N LEU A 149 5.73 -9.88 -5.66
CA LEU A 149 4.98 -9.52 -6.87
C LEU A 149 5.03 -10.72 -7.81
N ASP A 150 3.86 -11.26 -8.13
CA ASP A 150 3.73 -12.33 -9.11
C ASP A 150 3.79 -11.71 -10.52
N ASN A 151 4.83 -12.03 -11.27
CA ASN A 151 4.94 -11.65 -12.67
C ASN A 151 4.17 -12.65 -13.53
N ALA A 152 3.65 -12.19 -14.69
CA ALA A 152 2.90 -13.02 -15.63
C ALA A 152 3.67 -14.26 -16.15
N ASN A 153 4.97 -14.35 -15.88
CA ASN A 153 5.87 -15.44 -16.28
C ASN A 153 6.16 -16.46 -15.14
N GLU A 154 5.31 -16.54 -14.11
CA GLU A 154 5.43 -17.46 -12.96
C GLU A 154 6.67 -17.26 -12.05
N GLU A 155 7.51 -16.28 -12.31
CA GLU A 155 8.60 -15.91 -11.40
C GLU A 155 8.10 -14.87 -10.39
N SER A 156 8.03 -15.26 -9.11
CA SER A 156 7.71 -14.33 -8.03
C SER A 156 8.96 -13.56 -7.61
N GLU A 157 8.92 -12.24 -7.75
CA GLU A 157 10.00 -11.37 -7.28
C GLU A 157 9.68 -10.75 -5.93
N SER A 158 10.64 -10.81 -5.00
CA SER A 158 10.51 -10.19 -3.69
C SER A 158 11.13 -8.80 -3.66
N TYR A 159 10.36 -7.85 -3.15
CA TYR A 159 10.78 -6.46 -2.95
C TYR A 159 10.60 -6.07 -1.48
N TYR A 160 11.41 -5.14 -1.04
CA TYR A 160 11.20 -4.46 0.23
C TYR A 160 10.46 -3.15 0.00
N GLN A 161 9.34 -2.98 0.67
CA GLN A 161 8.60 -1.72 0.70
C GLN A 161 8.91 -0.99 2.00
N ILE A 162 9.44 0.23 1.88
CA ILE A 162 9.85 1.09 2.98
C ILE A 162 8.84 2.23 3.07
N SER A 163 8.05 2.26 4.12
CA SER A 163 7.11 3.36 4.37
C SER A 163 7.83 4.48 5.11
N CYS A 164 7.83 5.67 4.54
CA CYS A 164 8.52 6.84 5.07
C CYS A 164 7.54 7.99 5.31
N GLN A 165 7.71 8.68 6.44
CA GLN A 165 7.06 9.95 6.73
C GLN A 165 8.00 11.10 6.39
N PHE A 166 7.49 12.16 5.78
CA PHE A 166 8.22 13.38 5.52
C PHE A 166 8.49 14.14 6.81
N LYS A 167 9.70 14.65 6.93
CA LYS A 167 10.08 15.62 7.96
C LYS A 167 10.50 16.90 7.26
N PHE A 168 9.53 17.78 7.07
CA PHE A 168 9.77 19.08 6.44
C PHE A 168 10.64 19.95 7.31
N ARG A 169 11.58 20.65 6.70
CA ARG A 169 12.41 21.68 7.34
C ARG A 169 11.79 23.06 7.15
N HIS A 170 11.17 23.26 6.00
CA HIS A 170 10.51 24.51 5.61
C HIS A 170 9.10 24.25 5.13
N LEU A 171 8.19 25.17 5.39
CA LEU A 171 6.80 25.09 4.89
C LEU A 171 6.73 25.12 3.36
N ASP A 172 7.71 25.71 2.71
CA ASP A 172 7.75 25.79 1.25
C ASP A 172 8.00 24.41 0.61
N ASP A 173 8.75 23.53 1.26
CA ASP A 173 8.93 22.14 0.79
C ASP A 173 7.60 21.38 0.84
N GLN A 174 6.81 21.57 1.91
CA GLN A 174 5.48 20.98 2.03
C GLN A 174 4.56 21.49 0.92
N ARG A 175 4.45 22.81 0.74
CA ARG A 175 3.62 23.42 -0.31
C ARG A 175 4.02 22.95 -1.70
N ARG A 176 5.31 22.75 -1.93
CA ARG A 176 5.82 22.25 -3.21
C ARG A 176 5.36 20.82 -3.47
N ILE A 177 5.39 19.93 -2.46
CA ILE A 177 4.86 18.56 -2.58
C ILE A 177 3.36 18.58 -2.82
N GLU A 178 2.59 19.37 -2.08
CA GLU A 178 1.14 19.53 -2.26
C GLU A 178 0.80 19.95 -3.69
N LYS A 179 1.53 20.92 -4.25
CA LYS A 179 1.36 21.36 -5.64
C LYS A 179 1.65 20.24 -6.64
N ILE A 180 2.76 19.54 -6.49
CA ILE A 180 3.14 18.42 -7.36
C ILE A 180 2.07 17.31 -7.32
N LEU A 181 1.57 16.98 -6.13
CA LEU A 181 0.49 16.00 -5.99
C LEU A 181 -0.79 16.43 -6.71
N LEU A 182 -1.14 17.71 -6.60
CA LEU A 182 -2.30 18.24 -7.30
C LEU A 182 -2.13 18.11 -8.83
N ASP A 183 -0.98 18.46 -9.36
CA ASP A 183 -0.68 18.34 -10.78
C ASP A 183 -0.74 16.89 -11.26
N LEU A 184 -0.15 15.94 -10.51
CA LEU A 184 -0.22 14.50 -10.78
C LEU A 184 -1.67 13.98 -10.79
N ILE A 185 -2.50 14.41 -9.83
CA ILE A 185 -3.91 14.03 -9.75
C ILE A 185 -4.70 14.57 -10.94
N LEU A 186 -4.47 15.80 -11.34
CA LEU A 186 -5.12 16.44 -12.47
C LEU A 186 -4.75 15.76 -13.80
N GLU A 187 -3.47 15.42 -13.97
CA GLU A 187 -3.00 14.69 -15.15
C GLU A 187 -3.62 13.29 -15.24
N ALA A 188 -3.63 12.54 -14.12
CA ALA A 188 -4.26 11.22 -14.08
C ALA A 188 -5.76 11.25 -14.40
N LYS A 189 -6.47 12.31 -13.98
CA LYS A 189 -7.88 12.51 -14.34
C LYS A 189 -8.08 12.82 -15.82
N ARG A 190 -7.18 13.58 -16.44
CA ARG A 190 -7.21 13.87 -17.88
C ARG A 190 -7.02 12.59 -18.71
N LYS A 191 -6.02 11.75 -18.34
CA LYS A 191 -5.74 10.47 -19.04
C LYS A 191 -6.87 9.43 -18.90
N LYS A 192 -7.75 9.52 -17.89
CA LYS A 192 -8.92 8.63 -17.73
C LYS A 192 -10.15 9.06 -18.53
N ARG A 193 -10.15 10.27 -19.11
CA ARG A 193 -11.28 10.82 -19.87
C ARG A 193 -11.15 10.65 -21.40
N ILE A 194 -10.02 10.09 -21.83
CA ILE A 194 -9.74 9.70 -23.21
C ILE A 194 -9.89 8.17 -23.30
#